data_c0a9201d8a870a8c6514ffd29a1a306e
#
_entry.id   c0a9201d8a870a8c6514ffd29a1a306e
#
_cell.length_a   1.000
_cell.length_b   1.000
_cell.length_c   1.000
_cell.angle_alpha   90.00
_cell.angle_beta   90.00
_cell.angle_gamma   90.00
#
_symmetry.space_group_name_H-M   'P 1'
#
loop_
_entity.id
_entity.type
_entity.pdbx_description
1 polymer ?
#
loop_
_entity_poly.entity_id
_entity_poly.type
_entity_poly.pdbx_seq_one_letter_code
_entity_poly.pdbx_strand_id
1 'polypeptide(L)'
;MAEKHAFATLLRASRGDAVVLLATFLLTVFRDLTEGILVGFGIGVLLFVHRMAQAIEVENPMLMAEGDRADSIDRSRYDAAAATDPDIVVYRISGAFFFGATASVAAALDRIGQQAKAYVIDFSAVPIVDSTAAAMLEGFVDRMNRRGAQIFLTGARPAVRRVLLPQGLKPPRVRYAATIEAAWAAARKEMGPAQRSAG
;
A
#
# COMPACT_ATOMS: atom_id res chain seq x y z
N MET A 1 10.12 -39.48 -19.81
CA MET A 1 10.36 -38.38 -20.78
C MET A 1 9.60 -37.08 -20.44
N ALA A 2 8.64 -37.12 -19.55
CA ALA A 2 7.84 -35.92 -19.12
C ALA A 2 8.64 -34.91 -18.29
N GLU A 3 9.64 -35.34 -17.53
CA GLU A 3 10.37 -34.46 -16.60
C GLU A 3 11.24 -33.37 -17.28
N LYS A 4 11.79 -33.67 -18.48
CA LYS A 4 12.61 -32.67 -19.21
C LYS A 4 11.79 -31.48 -19.72
N HIS A 5 10.54 -31.73 -20.11
CA HIS A 5 9.62 -30.68 -20.55
C HIS A 5 9.16 -29.80 -19.37
N ALA A 6 8.87 -30.39 -18.21
CA ALA A 6 8.52 -29.66 -17.01
C ALA A 6 9.67 -28.76 -16.55
N PHE A 7 10.91 -29.26 -16.57
CA PHE A 7 12.12 -28.50 -16.22
C PHE A 7 12.35 -27.32 -17.18
N ALA A 8 12.20 -27.53 -18.48
CA ALA A 8 12.35 -26.46 -19.47
C ALA A 8 11.24 -25.39 -19.37
N THR A 9 10.03 -25.78 -18.96
CA THR A 9 8.92 -24.85 -18.76
C THR A 9 9.14 -23.98 -17.53
N LEU A 10 9.64 -24.55 -16.43
CA LEU A 10 9.98 -23.81 -15.20
C LEU A 10 11.10 -22.78 -15.44
N LEU A 11 12.12 -23.13 -16.24
CA LEU A 11 13.21 -22.18 -16.61
C LEU A 11 12.72 -21.00 -17.45
N ARG A 12 11.58 -21.13 -18.14
CA ARG A 12 10.99 -20.07 -18.97
C ARG A 12 9.95 -19.22 -18.24
N ALA A 13 9.40 -19.70 -17.11
CA ALA A 13 8.29 -19.04 -16.42
C ALA A 13 8.71 -17.76 -15.70
N SER A 14 9.89 -17.73 -15.07
CA SER A 14 10.40 -16.54 -14.37
C SER A 14 11.92 -16.63 -14.23
N ARG A 15 12.62 -15.52 -14.49
CA ARG A 15 14.07 -15.44 -14.28
C ARG A 15 14.48 -15.72 -12.84
N GLY A 16 13.66 -15.30 -11.86
CA GLY A 16 13.91 -15.57 -10.43
C GLY A 16 13.81 -17.06 -10.11
N ASP A 17 12.78 -17.74 -10.59
CA ASP A 17 12.57 -19.16 -10.34
C ASP A 17 13.65 -20.02 -11.03
N ALA A 18 14.11 -19.59 -12.21
CA ALA A 18 15.23 -20.21 -12.89
C ALA A 18 16.55 -20.13 -12.09
N VAL A 19 16.81 -18.98 -11.44
CA VAL A 19 18.00 -18.79 -10.58
C VAL A 19 17.93 -19.70 -9.36
N VAL A 20 16.78 -19.77 -8.69
CA VAL A 20 16.60 -20.66 -7.52
C VAL A 20 16.84 -22.11 -7.92
N LEU A 21 16.20 -22.57 -9.00
CA LEU A 21 16.31 -23.94 -9.49
C LEU A 21 17.75 -24.30 -9.86
N LEU A 22 18.44 -23.40 -10.59
CA LEU A 22 19.82 -23.63 -11.02
C LEU A 22 20.78 -23.62 -9.83
N ALA A 23 20.64 -22.68 -8.90
CA ALA A 23 21.46 -22.59 -7.69
C ALA A 23 21.29 -23.83 -6.82
N THR A 24 20.04 -24.24 -6.57
CA THR A 24 19.73 -25.45 -5.79
C THR A 24 20.33 -26.70 -6.46
N PHE A 25 20.14 -26.85 -7.77
CA PHE A 25 20.66 -27.99 -8.53
C PHE A 25 22.19 -28.05 -8.48
N LEU A 26 22.89 -26.94 -8.76
CA LEU A 26 24.36 -26.90 -8.75
C LEU A 26 24.90 -27.18 -7.36
N LEU A 27 24.34 -26.58 -6.31
CA LEU A 27 24.78 -26.85 -4.94
C LEU A 27 24.56 -28.31 -4.53
N THR A 28 23.41 -28.88 -4.89
CA THR A 28 23.08 -30.29 -4.58
C THR A 28 24.06 -31.25 -5.28
N VAL A 29 24.49 -30.94 -6.53
CA VAL A 29 25.39 -31.83 -7.31
C VAL A 29 26.87 -31.67 -6.91
N PHE A 30 27.31 -30.43 -6.63
CA PHE A 30 28.71 -30.13 -6.43
C PHE A 30 29.15 -30.02 -4.97
N ARG A 31 28.21 -29.87 -4.03
CA ARG A 31 28.51 -29.70 -2.61
C ARG A 31 27.79 -30.73 -1.75
N ASP A 32 26.60 -30.42 -1.31
CA ASP A 32 25.76 -31.28 -0.46
C ASP A 32 24.29 -30.95 -0.65
N LEU A 33 23.46 -31.97 -0.50
CA LEU A 33 22.00 -31.87 -0.55
C LEU A 33 21.46 -30.86 0.49
N THR A 34 22.03 -30.89 1.70
CA THR A 34 21.62 -30.00 2.80
C THR A 34 21.89 -28.54 2.46
N GLU A 35 23.07 -28.20 1.93
CA GLU A 35 23.41 -26.85 1.49
C GLU A 35 22.50 -26.40 0.33
N GLY A 36 22.21 -27.28 -0.61
CA GLY A 36 21.32 -27.01 -1.74
C GLY A 36 19.90 -26.67 -1.28
N ILE A 37 19.37 -27.41 -0.32
CA ILE A 37 18.04 -27.16 0.26
C ILE A 37 18.01 -25.80 1.00
N LEU A 38 18.99 -25.53 1.87
CA LEU A 38 19.04 -24.28 2.65
C LEU A 38 19.13 -23.06 1.74
N VAL A 39 20.02 -23.07 0.76
CA VAL A 39 20.19 -21.95 -0.17
C VAL A 39 18.98 -21.79 -1.07
N GLY A 40 18.46 -22.88 -1.64
CA GLY A 40 17.26 -22.84 -2.49
C GLY A 40 16.03 -22.31 -1.76
N PHE A 41 15.81 -22.79 -0.53
CA PHE A 41 14.73 -22.29 0.32
C PHE A 41 14.92 -20.81 0.68
N GLY A 42 16.15 -20.41 1.08
CA GLY A 42 16.45 -19.04 1.44
C GLY A 42 16.22 -18.05 0.29
N ILE A 43 16.72 -18.37 -0.92
CA ILE A 43 16.48 -17.54 -2.11
C ILE A 43 14.99 -17.53 -2.46
N GLY A 44 14.30 -18.66 -2.38
CA GLY A 44 12.86 -18.76 -2.64
C GLY A 44 12.05 -17.86 -1.73
N VAL A 45 12.34 -17.86 -0.42
CA VAL A 45 11.69 -16.99 0.56
C VAL A 45 11.96 -15.52 0.26
N LEU A 46 13.20 -15.14 -0.05
CA LEU A 46 13.57 -13.76 -0.40
C LEU A 46 12.82 -13.26 -1.63
N LEU A 47 12.75 -14.09 -2.68
CA LEU A 47 12.00 -13.75 -3.89
C LEU A 47 10.49 -13.64 -3.63
N PHE A 48 9.95 -14.53 -2.80
CA PHE A 48 8.54 -14.46 -2.40
C PHE A 48 8.21 -13.16 -1.66
N VAL A 49 9.04 -12.79 -0.67
CA VAL A 49 8.88 -11.53 0.07
C VAL A 49 9.01 -10.33 -0.86
N HIS A 50 9.98 -10.35 -1.77
CA HIS A 50 10.18 -9.28 -2.75
C HIS A 50 8.97 -9.12 -3.69
N ARG A 51 8.42 -10.23 -4.22
CA ARG A 51 7.20 -10.20 -5.05
C ARG A 51 5.99 -9.68 -4.27
N MET A 52 5.83 -10.11 -3.02
CA MET A 52 4.76 -9.61 -2.17
C MET A 52 4.88 -8.11 -1.90
N ALA A 53 6.10 -7.60 -1.71
CA ALA A 53 6.35 -6.17 -1.52
C ALA A 53 5.99 -5.35 -2.77
N GLN A 54 6.19 -5.89 -3.96
CA GLN A 54 5.82 -5.22 -5.23
C GLN A 54 4.31 -5.26 -5.53
N ALA A 55 3.55 -6.14 -4.88
CA ALA A 55 2.10 -6.26 -5.07
C ALA A 55 1.29 -5.19 -4.30
N ILE A 56 1.97 -4.24 -3.64
CA ILE A 56 1.32 -3.12 -2.97
C ILE A 56 1.20 -1.95 -3.94
N GLU A 57 -0.02 -1.51 -4.15
CA GLU A 57 -0.35 -0.33 -4.92
C GLU A 57 -0.89 0.76 -4.00
N VAL A 58 -0.38 1.98 -4.18
CA VAL A 58 -0.94 3.19 -3.59
C VAL A 58 -1.57 3.97 -4.71
N GLU A 59 -2.88 3.91 -4.76
CA GLU A 59 -3.67 4.63 -5.75
C GLU A 59 -4.09 6.00 -5.19
N ASN A 60 -3.90 7.03 -5.99
CA ASN A 60 -4.59 8.29 -5.79
C ASN A 60 -5.78 8.33 -6.75
N PRO A 61 -7.02 8.14 -6.26
CA PRO A 61 -8.19 8.14 -7.11
C PRO A 61 -8.42 9.48 -7.84
N MET A 62 -7.82 10.57 -7.38
CA MET A 62 -7.91 11.87 -8.05
C MET A 62 -7.21 11.90 -9.40
N LEU A 63 -6.10 11.18 -9.58
CA LEU A 63 -5.35 11.19 -10.84
C LEU A 63 -5.90 10.23 -11.89
N MET A 64 -6.74 9.25 -11.48
CA MET A 64 -7.34 8.28 -12.40
C MET A 64 -8.62 8.77 -13.10
N ALA A 65 -9.21 9.88 -12.67
CA ALA A 65 -10.40 10.44 -13.31
C ALA A 65 -10.14 10.99 -14.71
N GLU A 66 -8.87 11.22 -15.09
CA GLU A 66 -8.49 11.77 -16.40
C GLU A 66 -8.02 10.75 -17.44
N GLY A 67 -7.80 9.48 -17.12
CA GLY A 67 -7.02 8.59 -17.99
C GLY A 67 -7.57 7.28 -18.46
N ASP A 68 -8.58 6.64 -17.86
CA ASP A 68 -9.00 5.33 -18.36
C ASP A 68 -10.46 4.96 -18.03
N ARG A 69 -11.30 5.00 -19.06
CA ARG A 69 -12.68 4.52 -19.07
C ARG A 69 -12.77 3.15 -19.73
N ALA A 70 -12.19 2.12 -19.14
CA ALA A 70 -12.49 0.76 -19.57
C ALA A 70 -12.43 -0.22 -18.40
N ASP A 71 -13.54 -0.92 -18.19
CA ASP A 71 -13.72 -2.18 -17.46
C ASP A 71 -13.38 -2.24 -15.96
N SER A 72 -14.30 -1.70 -15.11
CA SER A 72 -14.51 -2.27 -13.78
C SER A 72 -15.95 -2.03 -13.29
N ILE A 73 -16.73 -3.08 -13.28
CA ILE A 73 -18.17 -3.12 -12.98
C ILE A 73 -18.49 -2.97 -11.48
N ASP A 74 -17.52 -2.77 -10.60
CA ASP A 74 -17.75 -2.72 -9.16
C ASP A 74 -16.97 -1.59 -8.45
N ARG A 75 -16.90 -0.41 -9.06
CA ARG A 75 -16.51 0.82 -8.35
C ARG A 75 -17.79 1.52 -7.90
N SER A 76 -18.13 1.33 -6.62
CA SER A 76 -19.08 2.18 -5.94
C SER A 76 -18.84 3.63 -6.36
N ARG A 77 -19.91 4.31 -6.81
CA ARG A 77 -19.94 5.71 -7.24
C ARG A 77 -19.04 6.57 -6.34
N TYR A 78 -17.80 6.72 -6.71
CA TYR A 78 -16.95 7.77 -6.18
C TYR A 78 -17.50 9.07 -6.76
N ASP A 79 -18.06 9.91 -5.89
CA ASP A 79 -18.65 11.18 -6.31
C ASP A 79 -17.54 12.02 -6.96
N ALA A 80 -17.69 12.36 -8.25
CA ALA A 80 -16.73 13.15 -8.99
C ALA A 80 -16.43 14.51 -8.31
N ALA A 81 -17.32 14.98 -7.45
CA ALA A 81 -17.13 16.17 -6.62
C ALA A 81 -16.05 15.98 -5.54
N ALA A 82 -15.87 14.76 -5.02
CA ALA A 82 -14.81 14.46 -4.04
C ALA A 82 -13.42 14.38 -4.70
N ALA A 83 -13.36 14.09 -6.00
CA ALA A 83 -12.12 14.03 -6.76
C ALA A 83 -11.54 15.41 -7.12
N THR A 84 -12.28 16.50 -6.95
CA THR A 84 -11.91 17.84 -7.44
C THR A 84 -11.52 18.82 -6.31
N ASP A 85 -11.45 18.37 -5.06
CA ASP A 85 -11.12 19.24 -3.94
C ASP A 85 -9.58 19.28 -3.71
N PRO A 86 -8.91 20.40 -4.04
CA PRO A 86 -7.46 20.50 -3.88
C PRO A 86 -7.00 20.48 -2.42
N ASP A 87 -7.91 20.73 -1.48
CA ASP A 87 -7.63 20.78 -0.04
C ASP A 87 -7.71 19.40 0.63
N ILE A 88 -8.30 18.38 -0.03
CA ILE A 88 -8.46 17.03 0.53
C ILE A 88 -7.84 16.00 -0.41
N VAL A 89 -6.82 15.32 0.05
CA VAL A 89 -6.15 14.25 -0.70
C VAL A 89 -6.59 12.89 -0.18
N VAL A 90 -7.01 12.02 -1.09
CA VAL A 90 -7.40 10.64 -0.76
C VAL A 90 -6.34 9.68 -1.26
N TYR A 91 -5.88 8.79 -0.38
CA TYR A 91 -4.98 7.69 -0.70
C TYR A 91 -5.67 6.36 -0.44
N ARG A 92 -5.68 5.48 -1.41
CA ARG A 92 -6.07 4.08 -1.20
C ARG A 92 -4.83 3.23 -1.21
N ILE A 93 -4.61 2.47 -0.13
CA ILE A 93 -3.55 1.47 -0.04
C ILE A 93 -4.19 0.11 -0.32
N SER A 94 -3.63 -0.63 -1.28
CA SER A 94 -4.08 -1.97 -1.66
C SER A 94 -2.97 -2.98 -1.44
N GLY A 95 -3.32 -4.14 -0.87
CA GLY A 95 -2.37 -5.22 -0.62
C GLY A 95 -1.85 -5.29 0.81
N ALA A 96 -0.92 -6.21 1.07
CA ALA A 96 -0.36 -6.44 2.40
C ALA A 96 0.69 -5.38 2.76
N PHE A 97 0.37 -4.51 3.72
CA PHE A 97 1.20 -3.38 4.10
C PHE A 97 2.20 -3.78 5.20
N PHE A 98 3.43 -4.08 4.81
CA PHE A 98 4.51 -4.54 5.69
C PHE A 98 5.87 -3.93 5.28
N PHE A 99 6.94 -4.25 6.01
CA PHE A 99 8.26 -3.61 5.87
C PHE A 99 8.77 -3.50 4.43
N GLY A 100 8.54 -4.51 3.58
CA GLY A 100 8.99 -4.52 2.18
C GLY A 100 8.31 -3.48 1.29
N ALA A 101 7.16 -2.95 1.70
CA ALA A 101 6.38 -1.99 0.94
C ALA A 101 6.44 -0.57 1.51
N THR A 102 6.99 -0.39 2.69
CA THR A 102 7.01 0.91 3.39
C THR A 102 7.67 2.01 2.58
N ALA A 103 8.76 1.70 1.87
CA ALA A 103 9.47 2.67 1.04
C ALA A 103 8.61 3.17 -0.14
N SER A 104 7.90 2.26 -0.82
CA SER A 104 7.02 2.60 -1.94
C SER A 104 5.83 3.44 -1.49
N VAL A 105 5.18 3.04 -0.37
CA VAL A 105 4.06 3.78 0.21
C VAL A 105 4.52 5.15 0.71
N ALA A 106 5.65 5.24 1.40
CA ALA A 106 6.20 6.51 1.85
C ALA A 106 6.49 7.47 0.68
N ALA A 107 7.13 6.96 -0.39
CA ALA A 107 7.41 7.75 -1.58
C ALA A 107 6.14 8.24 -2.28
N ALA A 108 5.09 7.41 -2.32
CA ALA A 108 3.80 7.79 -2.88
C ALA A 108 3.12 8.89 -2.04
N LEU A 109 3.09 8.72 -0.71
CA LEU A 109 2.52 9.70 0.21
C LEU A 109 3.28 11.04 0.19
N ASP A 110 4.60 11.01 0.01
CA ASP A 110 5.41 12.23 -0.04
C ASP A 110 5.31 12.98 -1.38
N ARG A 111 4.98 12.28 -2.49
CA ARG A 111 4.90 12.90 -3.82
C ARG A 111 3.71 13.83 -4.04
N ILE A 112 2.56 13.49 -3.50
CA ILE A 112 1.27 13.99 -4.02
C ILE A 112 0.65 15.07 -3.12
N GLY A 113 1.11 15.28 -1.90
CA GLY A 113 0.28 16.05 -0.99
C GLY A 113 1.00 16.99 -0.07
N GLN A 114 1.89 17.84 -0.56
CA GLN A 114 2.60 18.75 0.36
C GLN A 114 1.76 19.95 0.84
N GLN A 115 0.57 20.20 0.26
CA GLN A 115 -0.24 21.40 0.54
C GLN A 115 -1.71 21.11 0.93
N ALA A 116 -2.14 19.86 0.99
CA ALA A 116 -3.51 19.55 1.37
C ALA A 116 -3.78 19.83 2.86
N LYS A 117 -4.98 20.28 3.17
CA LYS A 117 -5.44 20.56 4.55
C LYS A 117 -5.94 19.30 5.24
N ALA A 118 -6.36 18.29 4.46
CA ALA A 118 -6.78 17.01 4.99
C ALA A 118 -6.32 15.84 4.10
N TYR A 119 -6.00 14.73 4.74
CA TYR A 119 -5.59 13.47 4.11
C TYR A 119 -6.54 12.37 4.55
N VAL A 120 -7.09 11.65 3.61
CA VAL A 120 -7.91 10.45 3.83
C VAL A 120 -7.11 9.24 3.33
N ILE A 121 -6.76 8.32 4.24
CA ILE A 121 -6.01 7.12 3.92
C ILE A 121 -6.94 5.91 4.08
N ASP A 122 -7.24 5.25 2.97
CA ASP A 122 -8.16 4.13 2.93
C ASP A 122 -7.43 2.79 3.03
N PHE A 123 -7.80 2.01 4.04
CA PHE A 123 -7.29 0.67 4.36
C PHE A 123 -8.27 -0.44 3.99
N SER A 124 -9.33 -0.16 3.25
CA SER A 124 -10.37 -1.16 2.93
C SER A 124 -9.81 -2.39 2.22
N ALA A 125 -8.80 -2.19 1.35
CA ALA A 125 -8.11 -3.23 0.60
C ALA A 125 -6.81 -3.73 1.27
N VAL A 126 -6.54 -3.34 2.53
CA VAL A 126 -5.35 -3.77 3.28
C VAL A 126 -5.73 -4.91 4.24
N PRO A 127 -5.30 -6.16 3.97
CA PRO A 127 -5.60 -7.29 4.85
C PRO A 127 -4.71 -7.33 6.10
N ILE A 128 -3.46 -6.90 5.98
CA ILE A 128 -2.43 -7.00 7.02
C ILE A 128 -1.57 -5.73 7.04
N VAL A 129 -1.24 -5.28 8.26
CA VAL A 129 -0.26 -4.22 8.55
C VAL A 129 0.70 -4.75 9.60
N ASP A 130 2.00 -4.54 9.44
CA ASP A 130 3.00 -4.82 10.45
C ASP A 130 3.41 -3.56 11.26
N SER A 131 4.22 -3.75 12.29
CA SER A 131 4.68 -2.66 13.14
C SER A 131 5.57 -1.66 12.39
N THR A 132 6.33 -2.10 11.40
CA THR A 132 7.21 -1.23 10.59
C THR A 132 6.39 -0.30 9.71
N ALA A 133 5.36 -0.84 9.06
CA ALA A 133 4.42 -0.05 8.26
C ALA A 133 3.63 0.94 9.14
N ALA A 134 3.20 0.51 10.33
CA ALA A 134 2.52 1.39 11.27
C ALA A 134 3.42 2.54 11.77
N ALA A 135 4.69 2.27 12.06
CA ALA A 135 5.67 3.30 12.46
C ALA A 135 5.97 4.29 11.33
N MET A 136 6.06 3.81 10.09
CA MET A 136 6.20 4.68 8.92
C MET A 136 4.99 5.61 8.76
N LEU A 137 3.79 5.07 8.90
CA LEU A 137 2.55 5.85 8.84
C LEU A 137 2.48 6.87 9.98
N GLU A 138 2.91 6.50 11.20
CA GLU A 138 3.02 7.42 12.33
C GLU A 138 3.92 8.61 11.98
N GLY A 139 5.10 8.36 11.42
CA GLY A 139 6.02 9.41 10.98
C GLY A 139 5.39 10.34 9.92
N PHE A 140 4.61 9.80 8.99
CA PHE A 140 3.85 10.60 8.02
C PHE A 140 2.80 11.46 8.72
N VAL A 141 1.99 10.87 9.58
CA VAL A 141 0.94 11.57 10.36
C VAL A 141 1.54 12.71 11.17
N ASP A 142 2.67 12.49 11.82
CA ASP A 142 3.34 13.54 12.59
C ASP A 142 3.82 14.69 11.73
N ARG A 143 4.36 14.41 10.55
CA ARG A 143 4.77 15.46 9.61
C ARG A 143 3.58 16.30 9.15
N MET A 144 2.46 15.65 8.81
CA MET A 144 1.27 16.35 8.34
C MET A 144 0.56 17.11 9.45
N ASN A 145 0.44 16.54 10.65
CA ASN A 145 -0.13 17.25 11.82
C ASN A 145 0.68 18.50 12.18
N ARG A 146 2.03 18.45 12.10
CA ARG A 146 2.88 19.64 12.30
C ARG A 146 2.63 20.75 11.27
N ARG A 147 2.13 20.40 10.10
CA ARG A 147 1.72 21.36 9.05
C ARG A 147 0.27 21.83 9.21
N GLY A 148 -0.43 21.35 10.24
CA GLY A 148 -1.83 21.69 10.51
C GLY A 148 -2.85 20.89 9.67
N ALA A 149 -2.40 19.86 8.98
CA ALA A 149 -3.30 19.03 8.18
C ALA A 149 -4.02 17.99 9.06
N GLN A 150 -5.25 17.67 8.72
CA GLN A 150 -6.07 16.66 9.38
C GLN A 150 -5.88 15.29 8.71
N ILE A 151 -5.84 14.22 9.51
CA ILE A 151 -5.66 12.86 8.99
C ILE A 151 -6.86 12.00 9.33
N PHE A 152 -7.43 11.38 8.32
CA PHE A 152 -8.53 10.41 8.44
C PHE A 152 -8.06 9.04 7.96
N LEU A 153 -8.37 7.99 8.73
CA LEU A 153 -8.13 6.60 8.37
C LEU A 153 -9.49 5.92 8.16
N THR A 154 -9.69 5.35 6.97
CA THR A 154 -10.95 4.69 6.60
C THR A 154 -10.75 3.21 6.33
N GLY A 155 -11.81 2.42 6.38
CA GLY A 155 -11.77 1.00 6.03
C GLY A 155 -10.89 0.10 6.89
N ALA A 156 -10.26 0.63 7.95
CA ALA A 156 -9.34 -0.12 8.80
C ALA A 156 -10.09 -1.21 9.59
N ARG A 157 -9.84 -2.48 9.23
CA ARG A 157 -10.41 -3.65 9.92
C ARG A 157 -9.89 -3.75 11.36
N PRO A 158 -10.57 -4.49 12.25
CA PRO A 158 -10.14 -4.63 13.65
C PRO A 158 -8.69 -5.17 13.79
N ALA A 159 -8.25 -6.08 12.91
CA ALA A 159 -6.89 -6.58 12.90
C ALA A 159 -5.85 -5.49 12.59
N VAL A 160 -6.14 -4.63 11.61
CA VAL A 160 -5.30 -3.48 11.24
C VAL A 160 -5.27 -2.45 12.38
N ARG A 161 -6.42 -2.12 12.96
CA ARG A 161 -6.49 -1.18 14.11
C ARG A 161 -5.68 -1.63 15.31
N ARG A 162 -5.63 -2.95 15.59
CA ARG A 162 -4.81 -3.50 16.71
C ARG A 162 -3.33 -3.19 16.55
N VAL A 163 -2.84 -3.02 15.32
CA VAL A 163 -1.44 -2.67 15.05
C VAL A 163 -1.25 -1.15 15.05
N LEU A 164 -2.21 -0.41 14.50
CA LEU A 164 -2.12 1.05 14.38
C LEU A 164 -2.26 1.79 15.72
N LEU A 165 -3.21 1.37 16.57
CA LEU A 165 -3.51 2.06 17.83
C LEU A 165 -2.33 2.13 18.80
N PRO A 166 -1.56 1.05 19.06
CA PRO A 166 -0.38 1.10 19.93
C PRO A 166 0.72 2.02 19.41
N GLN A 167 0.81 2.22 18.09
CA GLN A 167 1.77 3.13 17.44
C GLN A 167 1.31 4.60 17.48
N GLY A 168 0.36 4.94 18.34
CA GLY A 168 -0.09 6.33 18.50
C GLY A 168 -1.03 6.83 17.39
N LEU A 169 -1.43 5.99 16.45
CA LEU A 169 -2.41 6.33 15.40
C LEU A 169 -3.84 6.27 15.95
N LYS A 170 -4.14 7.19 16.85
CA LYS A 170 -5.42 7.31 17.58
C LYS A 170 -5.83 8.78 17.72
N PRO A 171 -7.10 9.06 18.03
CA PRO A 171 -7.54 10.42 18.34
C PRO A 171 -6.70 11.07 19.47
N PRO A 172 -6.38 12.36 19.40
CA PRO A 172 -6.78 13.32 18.36
C PRO A 172 -5.87 13.35 17.12
N ARG A 173 -4.73 12.60 17.11
CA ARG A 173 -3.73 12.65 16.03
C ARG A 173 -4.29 12.21 14.67
N VAL A 174 -5.15 11.19 14.67
CA VAL A 174 -5.88 10.71 13.49
C VAL A 174 -7.34 10.45 13.87
N ARG A 175 -8.21 10.51 12.88
CA ARG A 175 -9.63 10.18 13.03
C ARG A 175 -9.97 8.95 12.21
N TYR A 176 -10.79 8.08 12.79
CA TYR A 176 -11.29 6.92 12.08
C TYR A 176 -12.68 7.20 11.53
N ALA A 177 -12.90 6.96 10.26
CA ALA A 177 -14.19 7.01 9.62
C ALA A 177 -14.54 5.66 8.98
N ALA A 178 -15.82 5.39 8.79
CA ALA A 178 -16.27 4.14 8.22
C ALA A 178 -15.94 4.05 6.73
N THR A 179 -16.15 5.17 6.00
CA THR A 179 -15.95 5.27 4.56
C THR A 179 -15.18 6.54 4.19
N ILE A 180 -14.70 6.59 2.95
CA ILE A 180 -14.01 7.77 2.39
C ILE A 180 -14.97 8.97 2.40
N GLU A 181 -16.24 8.77 2.03
CA GLU A 181 -17.25 9.82 1.97
C GLU A 181 -17.51 10.43 3.36
N ALA A 182 -17.58 9.59 4.39
CA ALA A 182 -17.75 10.06 5.77
C ALA A 182 -16.53 10.87 6.24
N ALA A 183 -15.32 10.43 5.90
CA ALA A 183 -14.09 11.16 6.20
C ALA A 183 -14.03 12.50 5.46
N TRP A 184 -14.38 12.50 4.18
CA TRP A 184 -14.41 13.70 3.36
C TRP A 184 -15.43 14.73 3.86
N ALA A 185 -16.65 14.30 4.20
CA ALA A 185 -17.69 15.17 4.77
C ALA A 185 -17.25 15.76 6.12
N ALA A 186 -16.57 14.97 6.97
CA ALA A 186 -16.03 15.43 8.24
C ALA A 186 -14.91 16.47 8.04
N ALA A 187 -13.99 16.23 7.11
CA ALA A 187 -12.93 17.17 6.76
C ALA A 187 -13.48 18.49 6.24
N ARG A 188 -14.44 18.44 5.33
CA ARG A 188 -15.12 19.64 4.80
C ARG A 188 -15.83 20.45 5.87
N LYS A 189 -16.55 19.77 6.76
CA LYS A 189 -17.29 20.45 7.85
C LYS A 189 -16.36 21.26 8.74
N GLU A 190 -15.15 20.81 8.98
CA GLU A 190 -14.18 21.47 9.86
C GLU A 190 -13.37 22.56 9.17
N MET A 191 -13.11 22.41 7.88
CA MET A 191 -12.44 23.44 7.09
C MET A 191 -13.30 24.67 6.82
N GLY A 192 -14.63 24.59 7.10
CA GLY A 192 -15.58 25.64 6.79
C GLY A 192 -15.92 25.74 5.30
N PRO A 193 -16.92 26.56 4.90
CA PRO A 193 -17.19 26.80 3.49
C PRO A 193 -15.95 27.42 2.84
N ALA A 194 -15.47 26.79 1.76
CA ALA A 194 -14.37 27.32 0.96
C ALA A 194 -14.68 28.78 0.62
N GLN A 195 -13.85 29.69 1.10
CA GLN A 195 -13.80 31.03 0.53
C GLN A 195 -13.42 30.83 -0.94
N ARG A 196 -14.41 30.93 -1.84
CA ARG A 196 -14.15 31.05 -3.26
C ARG A 196 -13.29 32.27 -3.42
N SER A 197 -12.01 32.07 -3.66
CA SER A 197 -11.15 33.15 -4.14
C SER A 197 -11.69 33.60 -5.48
N ALA A 198 -12.50 34.66 -5.44
CA ALA A 198 -12.76 35.49 -6.59
C ALA A 198 -11.43 36.20 -6.92
N GLY A 199 -10.93 36.01 -8.10
CA GLY A 199 -9.78 36.69 -8.65
C GLY A 199 -9.52 36.11 -10.03
#